data_5c44e7f8548294c3515d8bc51ce2e5e5
#
_entry.id   5c44e7f8548294c3515d8bc51ce2e5e5
#
_cell.length_a   1.000
_cell.length_b   1.000
_cell.length_c   1.000
_cell.angle_alpha   90.00
_cell.angle_beta   90.00
_cell.angle_gamma   90.00
#
_symmetry.space_group_name_H-M   'P 1'
#
loop_
_entity.id
_entity.type
_entity.pdbx_description
1 polymer ?
#
loop_
_entity_poly.entity_id
_entity_poly.type
_entity_poly.pdbx_seq_one_letter_code
_entity_poly.pdbx_strand_id
1 'polypeptide(L)'
;IRQRLFLGELPRESVLETEHGFLVTSPLLTAFIMSRHLTDLQLLFVLAEMCGLFAVCALPVALEAELSRAIDSGAISTTFGWVRCPSEDGITSSLWRRDALVLGRDLDRFCSDVCGMRYGNRFMAVSQLVPLGAASPFEVEAYLLLGLPRALGGEGFCGIELNVEVTLSTSARAIVGKSHVYIDLLLSSPDGRRQVAIECQGKASHGRAGDGLRDADRMTALQAMGYDVLLLTHRQISDEDRFRAIVKAVCRMLDAEYRDKSSDEQRAEALLR
;
A
#
# COMPACT_ATOMS: atom_id res chain seq x y z
N ILE A 1 16.57 -17.72 -23.63
CA ILE A 1 15.43 -17.89 -22.68
C ILE A 1 15.57 -19.28 -22.07
N ARG A 2 15.69 -19.39 -20.72
CA ARG A 2 15.65 -20.68 -20.04
C ARG A 2 14.20 -21.04 -19.79
N GLN A 3 13.71 -22.10 -20.42
CA GLN A 3 12.42 -22.69 -20.10
C GLN A 3 12.47 -23.34 -18.70
N ARG A 4 11.41 -23.13 -17.92
CA ARG A 4 11.23 -23.76 -16.61
C ARG A 4 9.86 -24.43 -16.60
N LEU A 5 9.84 -25.70 -16.24
CA LEU A 5 8.60 -26.47 -16.11
C LEU A 5 8.07 -26.34 -14.68
N PHE A 6 6.79 -26.08 -14.58
CA PHE A 6 6.04 -26.24 -13.33
C PHE A 6 5.65 -27.73 -13.24
N LEU A 7 6.20 -28.45 -12.26
CA LEU A 7 6.03 -29.91 -12.13
C LEU A 7 4.92 -30.29 -11.13
N GLY A 8 3.80 -29.65 -11.16
CA GLY A 8 2.69 -29.92 -10.26
C GLY A 8 1.35 -29.56 -10.90
N GLU A 9 0.27 -29.88 -10.23
CA GLU A 9 -1.03 -29.32 -10.59
C GLU A 9 -1.01 -27.82 -10.39
N LEU A 10 -1.45 -27.08 -11.39
CA LEU A 10 -1.55 -25.64 -11.30
C LEU A 10 -2.71 -25.26 -10.36
N PRO A 11 -2.53 -24.28 -9.47
CA PRO A 11 -3.64 -23.70 -8.72
C PRO A 11 -4.76 -23.24 -9.65
N ARG A 12 -5.98 -23.17 -9.15
CA ARG A 12 -7.15 -22.76 -9.94
C ARG A 12 -6.93 -21.34 -10.49
N GLU A 13 -7.42 -21.09 -11.69
CA GLU A 13 -7.36 -19.76 -12.35
C GLU A 13 -5.93 -19.20 -12.46
N SER A 14 -4.93 -20.08 -12.51
CA SER A 14 -3.51 -19.71 -12.54
C SER A 14 -3.00 -19.28 -13.91
N VAL A 15 -3.73 -19.60 -14.97
CA VAL A 15 -3.43 -19.23 -16.34
C VAL A 15 -4.60 -18.45 -16.91
N LEU A 16 -4.31 -17.29 -17.47
CA LEU A 16 -5.27 -16.38 -18.05
C LEU A 16 -5.03 -16.30 -19.56
N GLU A 17 -6.08 -16.24 -20.35
CA GLU A 17 -6.00 -15.93 -21.77
C GLU A 17 -6.20 -14.42 -21.96
N THR A 18 -5.26 -13.78 -22.64
CA THR A 18 -5.36 -12.36 -23.00
C THR A 18 -6.28 -12.16 -24.20
N GLU A 19 -6.77 -10.95 -24.40
CA GLU A 19 -7.56 -10.56 -25.60
C GLU A 19 -6.87 -10.85 -26.95
N HIS A 20 -5.55 -11.01 -26.94
CA HIS A 20 -4.75 -11.37 -28.11
C HIS A 20 -4.48 -12.88 -28.23
N GLY A 21 -5.12 -13.72 -27.40
CA GLY A 21 -4.98 -15.17 -27.42
C GLY A 21 -3.69 -15.71 -26.79
N PHE A 22 -2.92 -14.88 -26.07
CA PHE A 22 -1.76 -15.35 -25.33
C PHE A 22 -2.17 -15.90 -23.98
N LEU A 23 -1.59 -17.03 -23.58
CA LEU A 23 -1.71 -17.58 -22.25
C LEU A 23 -0.63 -16.98 -21.36
N VAL A 24 -1.04 -16.37 -20.25
CA VAL A 24 -0.16 -15.77 -19.26
C VAL A 24 -0.45 -16.31 -17.86
N THR A 25 0.54 -16.32 -16.99
CA THR A 25 0.33 -16.64 -15.58
C THR A 25 -0.51 -15.55 -14.91
N SER A 26 -1.43 -15.95 -14.04
CA SER A 26 -2.14 -14.99 -13.18
C SER A 26 -1.16 -14.21 -12.29
N PRO A 27 -1.52 -13.03 -11.78
CA PRO A 27 -0.68 -12.28 -10.84
C PRO A 27 -0.22 -13.13 -9.64
N LEU A 28 -1.11 -13.92 -9.05
CA LEU A 28 -0.81 -14.77 -7.90
C LEU A 28 0.15 -15.92 -8.25
N LEU A 29 -0.06 -16.61 -9.38
CA LEU A 29 0.89 -17.63 -9.80
C LEU A 29 2.25 -17.02 -10.12
N THR A 30 2.28 -15.83 -10.71
CA THR A 30 3.52 -15.09 -10.98
C THR A 30 4.27 -14.80 -9.68
N ALA A 31 3.60 -14.22 -8.67
CA ALA A 31 4.18 -13.95 -7.36
C ALA A 31 4.66 -15.23 -6.66
N PHE A 32 3.89 -16.32 -6.75
CA PHE A 32 4.26 -17.61 -6.19
C PHE A 32 5.52 -18.19 -6.85
N ILE A 33 5.62 -18.15 -8.18
CA ILE A 33 6.84 -18.59 -8.89
C ILE A 33 8.04 -17.70 -8.52
N MET A 34 7.84 -16.39 -8.38
CA MET A 34 8.89 -15.46 -7.99
C MET A 34 9.34 -15.65 -6.53
N SER A 35 8.44 -16.09 -5.64
CA SER A 35 8.68 -16.22 -4.20
C SER A 35 9.94 -17.01 -3.86
N ARG A 36 10.30 -18.02 -4.66
CA ARG A 36 11.52 -18.81 -4.47
C ARG A 36 12.83 -18.01 -4.65
N HIS A 37 12.79 -16.84 -5.23
CA HIS A 37 13.94 -15.99 -5.53
C HIS A 37 13.92 -14.68 -4.75
N LEU A 38 12.81 -14.36 -4.10
CA LEU A 38 12.60 -13.15 -3.32
C LEU A 38 12.83 -13.41 -1.84
N THR A 39 13.27 -12.41 -1.11
CA THR A 39 13.17 -12.39 0.35
C THR A 39 11.70 -12.26 0.77
N ASP A 40 11.38 -12.49 2.06
CA ASP A 40 10.01 -12.32 2.56
C ASP A 40 9.52 -10.87 2.39
N LEU A 41 10.39 -9.91 2.66
CA LEU A 41 10.08 -8.49 2.49
C LEU A 41 9.83 -8.12 1.01
N GLN A 42 10.67 -8.62 0.08
CA GLN A 42 10.47 -8.39 -1.35
C GLN A 42 9.14 -9.02 -1.83
N LEU A 43 8.83 -10.23 -1.38
CA LEU A 43 7.55 -10.87 -1.71
C LEU A 43 6.38 -10.09 -1.13
N LEU A 44 6.51 -9.59 0.10
CA LEU A 44 5.50 -8.76 0.74
C LEU A 44 5.19 -7.48 -0.07
N PHE A 45 6.23 -6.78 -0.54
CA PHE A 45 6.04 -5.60 -1.40
C PHE A 45 5.39 -5.93 -2.75
N VAL A 46 5.78 -7.05 -3.38
CA VAL A 46 5.14 -7.50 -4.63
C VAL A 46 3.66 -7.78 -4.41
N LEU A 47 3.32 -8.50 -3.34
CA LEU A 47 1.93 -8.78 -3.01
C LEU A 47 1.15 -7.52 -2.59
N ALA A 48 1.78 -6.61 -1.85
CA ALA A 48 1.17 -5.34 -1.47
C ALA A 48 0.85 -4.47 -2.69
N GLU A 49 1.73 -4.44 -3.69
CA GLU A 49 1.44 -3.76 -4.96
C GLU A 49 0.30 -4.44 -5.72
N MET A 50 0.29 -5.78 -5.81
CA MET A 50 -0.78 -6.52 -6.51
C MET A 50 -2.15 -6.34 -5.84
N CYS A 51 -2.19 -6.28 -4.52
CA CYS A 51 -3.40 -6.07 -3.72
C CYS A 51 -3.74 -4.59 -3.48
N GLY A 52 -2.83 -3.68 -3.85
CA GLY A 52 -2.98 -2.25 -3.70
C GLY A 52 -3.67 -1.58 -4.89
N LEU A 53 -3.98 -0.29 -4.71
CA LEU A 53 -4.61 0.58 -5.70
C LEU A 53 -3.58 1.37 -6.52
N PHE A 54 -2.35 0.90 -6.55
CA PHE A 54 -1.22 1.53 -7.24
C PHE A 54 -0.38 0.52 -8.00
N ALA A 55 0.50 1.02 -8.86
CA ALA A 55 1.61 0.27 -9.43
C ALA A 55 2.84 1.17 -9.56
N VAL A 56 4.02 0.59 -9.41
CA VAL A 56 5.29 1.26 -9.65
C VAL A 56 5.88 0.69 -10.95
N CYS A 57 5.81 1.47 -12.02
CA CYS A 57 6.32 1.07 -13.32
C CYS A 57 7.31 2.11 -13.82
N ALA A 58 8.60 1.82 -13.67
CA ALA A 58 9.68 2.60 -14.26
C ALA A 58 9.98 2.09 -15.67
N LEU A 59 9.67 2.90 -16.67
CA LEU A 59 9.92 2.57 -18.07
C LEU A 59 11.31 3.09 -18.51
N PRO A 60 11.97 2.41 -19.45
CA PRO A 60 13.12 2.99 -20.13
C PRO A 60 12.75 4.33 -20.78
N VAL A 61 13.65 5.32 -20.75
CA VAL A 61 13.40 6.70 -21.22
C VAL A 61 12.80 6.77 -22.64
N ALA A 62 13.27 5.91 -23.55
CA ALA A 62 12.75 5.86 -24.92
C ALA A 62 11.28 5.39 -24.95
N LEU A 63 10.94 4.34 -24.20
CA LEU A 63 9.58 3.81 -24.12
C LEU A 63 8.65 4.78 -23.38
N GLU A 64 9.17 5.47 -22.38
CA GLU A 64 8.49 6.53 -21.64
C GLU A 64 8.01 7.65 -22.57
N ALA A 65 8.91 8.17 -23.42
CA ALA A 65 8.60 9.22 -24.38
C ALA A 65 7.57 8.78 -25.44
N GLU A 66 7.59 7.51 -25.84
CA GLU A 66 6.62 6.95 -26.78
C GLU A 66 5.25 6.76 -26.14
N LEU A 67 5.22 6.24 -24.92
CA LEU A 67 3.98 6.07 -24.15
C LEU A 67 3.30 7.42 -23.92
N SER A 68 4.05 8.43 -23.47
CA SER A 68 3.52 9.79 -23.27
C SER A 68 2.92 10.35 -24.56
N ARG A 69 3.62 10.25 -25.68
CA ARG A 69 3.10 10.69 -27.00
C ARG A 69 1.83 9.94 -27.40
N ALA A 70 1.78 8.63 -27.16
CA ALA A 70 0.62 7.80 -27.49
C ALA A 70 -0.60 8.15 -26.63
N ILE A 71 -0.40 8.47 -25.35
CA ILE A 71 -1.46 8.96 -24.44
C ILE A 71 -1.93 10.35 -24.88
N ASP A 72 -1.02 11.29 -25.09
CA ASP A 72 -1.33 12.68 -25.46
C ASP A 72 -2.05 12.77 -26.82
N SER A 73 -1.70 11.88 -27.75
CA SER A 73 -2.36 11.79 -29.07
C SER A 73 -3.71 11.05 -29.05
N GLY A 74 -4.06 10.44 -27.92
CA GLY A 74 -5.26 9.59 -27.80
C GLY A 74 -5.16 8.25 -28.55
N ALA A 75 -3.96 7.89 -29.03
CA ALA A 75 -3.72 6.59 -29.69
C ALA A 75 -3.84 5.41 -28.70
N ILE A 76 -3.56 5.66 -27.43
CA ILE A 76 -3.84 4.76 -26.32
C ILE A 76 -4.91 5.47 -25.47
N SER A 77 -6.16 5.01 -25.56
CA SER A 77 -7.15 5.38 -24.56
C SER A 77 -6.62 4.91 -23.22
N THR A 78 -6.70 5.77 -22.21
CA THR A 78 -6.23 5.50 -20.84
C THR A 78 -6.63 4.10 -20.39
N THR A 79 -5.91 3.21 -20.85
CA THR A 79 -5.46 1.90 -20.54
C THR A 79 -6.14 1.32 -19.30
N PHE A 80 -7.28 0.72 -19.47
CA PHE A 80 -7.83 -0.19 -18.45
C PHE A 80 -7.96 0.42 -17.04
N GLY A 81 -8.21 1.73 -16.92
CA GLY A 81 -8.35 2.41 -15.64
C GLY A 81 -7.03 2.84 -14.95
N TRP A 82 -5.88 2.58 -15.55
CA TRP A 82 -4.61 3.05 -15.01
C TRP A 82 -4.45 4.56 -15.27
N VAL A 83 -4.18 5.31 -14.21
CA VAL A 83 -3.96 6.75 -14.24
C VAL A 83 -2.60 7.07 -13.66
N ARG A 84 -1.76 7.75 -14.43
CA ARG A 84 -0.44 8.15 -13.97
C ARG A 84 -0.55 9.24 -12.91
N CYS A 85 0.17 9.08 -11.80
CA CYS A 85 0.25 10.11 -10.78
C CYS A 85 1.21 11.22 -11.25
N PRO A 86 0.88 12.50 -11.04
CA PRO A 86 1.77 13.61 -11.38
C PRO A 86 3.03 13.57 -10.50
N SER A 87 4.15 14.08 -11.01
CA SER A 87 5.38 14.32 -10.26
C SER A 87 5.50 15.79 -9.89
N GLU A 88 6.15 16.10 -8.77
CA GLU A 88 6.41 17.47 -8.31
C GLU A 88 7.25 18.28 -9.31
N ASP A 89 8.20 17.63 -9.98
CA ASP A 89 9.16 18.28 -10.86
C ASP A 89 8.70 18.39 -12.32
N GLY A 90 7.44 18.04 -12.61
CA GLY A 90 6.94 17.94 -13.98
C GLY A 90 7.57 16.79 -14.78
N ILE A 91 8.42 15.97 -14.13
CA ILE A 91 8.96 14.74 -14.66
C ILE A 91 7.91 13.65 -14.49
N THR A 92 7.76 12.79 -15.46
CA THR A 92 6.78 11.70 -15.39
C THR A 92 7.07 10.76 -14.23
N SER A 93 6.09 10.63 -13.31
CA SER A 93 6.19 9.71 -12.18
C SER A 93 6.15 8.25 -12.64
N SER A 94 6.92 7.37 -12.00
CA SER A 94 6.77 5.91 -12.14
C SER A 94 5.56 5.36 -11.39
N LEU A 95 4.84 6.19 -10.65
CA LEU A 95 3.67 5.79 -9.86
C LEU A 95 2.39 5.92 -10.69
N TRP A 96 1.60 4.86 -10.68
CA TRP A 96 0.30 4.77 -11.33
C TRP A 96 -0.78 4.43 -10.30
N ARG A 97 -1.96 5.00 -10.46
CA ARG A 97 -3.17 4.58 -9.75
C ARG A 97 -3.94 3.60 -10.62
N ARG A 98 -4.41 2.51 -10.02
CA ARG A 98 -5.23 1.47 -10.66
C ARG A 98 -6.04 0.73 -9.61
N ASP A 99 -7.02 -0.04 -10.06
CA ASP A 99 -7.70 -1.01 -9.21
C ASP A 99 -6.76 -2.16 -8.81
N ALA A 100 -7.05 -2.81 -7.69
CA ALA A 100 -6.29 -3.96 -7.23
C ALA A 100 -6.32 -5.09 -8.28
N LEU A 101 -5.14 -5.68 -8.58
CA LEU A 101 -5.06 -6.86 -9.45
C LEU A 101 -5.52 -8.12 -8.75
N VAL A 102 -5.42 -8.14 -7.42
CA VAL A 102 -5.74 -9.27 -6.54
C VAL A 102 -6.57 -8.76 -5.37
N LEU A 103 -7.73 -9.35 -5.16
CA LEU A 103 -8.54 -9.08 -3.97
C LEU A 103 -8.10 -10.01 -2.83
N GLY A 104 -8.27 -9.58 -1.57
CA GLY A 104 -7.90 -10.38 -0.40
C GLY A 104 -8.48 -11.79 -0.43
N ARG A 105 -9.77 -11.94 -0.81
CA ARG A 105 -10.43 -13.26 -0.97
C ARG A 105 -9.76 -14.16 -2.01
N ASP A 106 -9.18 -13.59 -3.07
CA ASP A 106 -8.51 -14.37 -4.12
C ASP A 106 -7.12 -14.80 -3.64
N LEU A 107 -6.44 -13.94 -2.86
CA LEU A 107 -5.20 -14.26 -2.17
C LEU A 107 -5.39 -15.41 -1.18
N ASP A 108 -6.42 -15.37 -0.35
CA ASP A 108 -6.74 -16.43 0.63
C ASP A 108 -7.05 -17.77 -0.06
N ARG A 109 -7.83 -17.74 -1.13
CA ARG A 109 -8.16 -18.93 -1.94
C ARG A 109 -6.88 -19.52 -2.54
N PHE A 110 -6.04 -18.68 -3.15
CA PHE A 110 -4.79 -19.12 -3.75
C PHE A 110 -3.82 -19.72 -2.70
N CYS A 111 -3.73 -19.13 -1.51
CA CYS A 111 -2.96 -19.67 -0.39
C CYS A 111 -3.42 -21.09 -0.02
N SER A 112 -4.72 -21.33 -0.04
CA SER A 112 -5.29 -22.65 0.21
C SER A 112 -4.91 -23.64 -0.90
N ASP A 113 -4.92 -23.21 -2.16
CA ASP A 113 -4.57 -24.07 -3.30
C ASP A 113 -3.07 -24.44 -3.34
N VAL A 114 -2.18 -23.57 -2.87
CA VAL A 114 -0.72 -23.83 -2.81
C VAL A 114 -0.28 -24.48 -1.49
N CYS A 115 -1.20 -24.74 -0.57
CA CYS A 115 -0.92 -25.44 0.68
C CYS A 115 -0.31 -26.81 0.40
N GLY A 116 0.81 -27.13 1.07
CA GLY A 116 1.56 -28.36 0.84
C GLY A 116 2.49 -28.36 -0.38
N MET A 117 2.41 -27.36 -1.26
CA MET A 117 3.41 -27.18 -2.31
C MET A 117 4.73 -26.64 -1.75
N ARG A 118 5.84 -26.92 -2.46
CA ARG A 118 7.14 -26.32 -2.10
C ARG A 118 7.02 -24.79 -2.09
N TYR A 119 7.43 -24.17 -1.00
CA TYR A 119 7.28 -22.73 -0.68
C TYR A 119 5.84 -22.26 -0.36
N GLY A 120 4.82 -23.11 -0.41
CA GLY A 120 3.42 -22.74 -0.12
C GLY A 120 3.24 -22.18 1.28
N ASN A 121 3.77 -22.84 2.31
CA ASN A 121 3.68 -22.34 3.70
C ASN A 121 4.36 -20.98 3.89
N ARG A 122 5.51 -20.77 3.24
CA ARG A 122 6.20 -19.48 3.27
C ARG A 122 5.38 -18.39 2.57
N PHE A 123 4.84 -18.70 1.39
CA PHE A 123 3.99 -17.77 0.65
C PHE A 123 2.76 -17.37 1.47
N MET A 124 2.09 -18.33 2.08
CA MET A 124 0.94 -18.12 2.95
C MET A 124 1.30 -17.24 4.18
N ALA A 125 2.43 -17.52 4.84
CA ALA A 125 2.87 -16.71 5.99
C ALA A 125 3.13 -15.24 5.62
N VAL A 126 3.75 -14.98 4.46
CA VAL A 126 3.94 -13.61 3.96
C VAL A 126 2.62 -12.98 3.54
N SER A 127 1.73 -13.72 2.90
CA SER A 127 0.43 -13.23 2.45
C SER A 127 -0.44 -12.71 3.60
N GLN A 128 -0.32 -13.28 4.79
CA GLN A 128 -1.04 -12.82 5.99
C GLN A 128 -0.59 -11.44 6.51
N LEU A 129 0.55 -10.94 6.04
CA LEU A 129 1.11 -9.65 6.44
C LEU A 129 0.84 -8.54 5.41
N VAL A 130 0.18 -8.86 4.30
CA VAL A 130 -0.02 -7.95 3.17
C VAL A 130 -1.00 -6.83 3.53
N PRO A 131 -0.60 -5.55 3.38
CA PRO A 131 -1.52 -4.42 3.49
C PRO A 131 -2.46 -4.38 2.28
N LEU A 132 -3.71 -4.78 2.48
CA LEU A 132 -4.71 -4.78 1.41
C LEU A 132 -5.25 -3.38 1.17
N GLY A 133 -5.32 -2.96 -0.11
CA GLY A 133 -5.95 -1.71 -0.49
C GLY A 133 -5.10 -0.45 -0.28
N ALA A 134 -3.80 -0.56 -0.03
CA ALA A 134 -2.90 0.60 -0.02
C ALA A 134 -2.95 1.34 -1.37
N ALA A 135 -2.99 2.67 -1.37
CA ALA A 135 -3.05 3.48 -2.58
C ALA A 135 -1.67 4.03 -3.01
N SER A 136 -0.63 3.80 -2.21
CA SER A 136 0.73 4.23 -2.51
C SER A 136 1.78 3.36 -1.84
N PRO A 137 3.04 3.34 -2.36
CA PRO A 137 4.16 2.69 -1.69
C PRO A 137 4.42 3.23 -0.29
N PHE A 138 4.18 4.53 -0.06
CA PHE A 138 4.38 5.17 1.23
C PHE A 138 3.37 4.69 2.29
N GLU A 139 2.12 4.45 1.90
CA GLU A 139 1.14 3.82 2.79
C GLU A 139 1.53 2.38 3.14
N VAL A 140 2.10 1.61 2.19
CA VAL A 140 2.65 0.28 2.47
C VAL A 140 3.77 0.37 3.51
N GLU A 141 4.75 1.27 3.33
CA GLU A 141 5.85 1.47 4.27
C GLU A 141 5.34 1.85 5.66
N ALA A 142 4.41 2.82 5.74
CA ALA A 142 3.78 3.24 6.99
C ALA A 142 3.04 2.10 7.69
N TYR A 143 2.26 1.32 6.93
CA TYR A 143 1.56 0.14 7.46
C TYR A 143 2.54 -0.89 8.01
N LEU A 144 3.62 -1.22 7.30
CA LEU A 144 4.60 -2.20 7.74
C LEU A 144 5.33 -1.75 9.01
N LEU A 145 5.75 -0.50 9.07
CA LEU A 145 6.43 0.06 10.24
C LEU A 145 5.53 0.14 11.47
N LEU A 146 4.25 0.43 11.31
CA LEU A 146 3.30 0.51 12.41
C LEU A 146 2.70 -0.84 12.78
N GLY A 147 2.35 -1.68 11.81
CA GLY A 147 1.51 -2.86 12.01
C GLY A 147 2.25 -4.18 12.12
N LEU A 148 3.41 -4.36 11.47
CA LEU A 148 4.12 -5.63 11.59
C LEU A 148 4.46 -5.96 13.04
N PRO A 149 4.50 -7.25 13.39
CA PRO A 149 5.01 -7.68 14.69
C PRO A 149 6.39 -7.10 14.97
N ARG A 150 6.68 -6.75 16.21
CA ARG A 150 7.95 -6.15 16.64
C ARG A 150 9.16 -7.00 16.25
N ALA A 151 9.04 -8.32 16.31
CA ALA A 151 10.07 -9.26 15.87
C ALA A 151 10.40 -9.14 14.36
N LEU A 152 9.49 -8.56 13.56
CA LEU A 152 9.68 -8.26 12.14
C LEU A 152 9.98 -6.77 11.89
N GLY A 153 10.21 -5.99 12.93
CA GLY A 153 10.61 -4.60 12.86
C GLY A 153 9.48 -3.56 12.96
N GLY A 154 8.20 -3.99 12.94
CA GLY A 154 7.07 -3.08 13.14
C GLY A 154 6.88 -2.64 14.58
N GLU A 155 5.85 -1.84 14.85
CA GLU A 155 5.46 -1.44 16.21
C GLU A 155 4.45 -2.40 16.84
N GLY A 156 3.78 -3.24 16.03
CA GLY A 156 2.82 -4.24 16.47
C GLY A 156 1.43 -3.67 16.76
N PHE A 157 1.08 -2.51 16.21
CA PHE A 157 -0.29 -2.01 16.29
C PHE A 157 -1.22 -2.96 15.51
N CYS A 158 -2.28 -3.42 16.17
CA CYS A 158 -3.31 -4.24 15.57
C CYS A 158 -4.47 -3.37 15.06
N GLY A 159 -5.27 -3.90 14.13
CA GLY A 159 -6.48 -3.21 13.67
C GLY A 159 -6.18 -1.97 12.82
N ILE A 160 -5.14 -2.01 12.00
CA ILE A 160 -4.86 -0.97 11.01
C ILE A 160 -5.67 -1.29 9.75
N GLU A 161 -6.51 -0.36 9.35
CA GLU A 161 -7.27 -0.40 8.10
C GLU A 161 -6.74 0.66 7.14
N LEU A 162 -6.68 0.32 5.85
CA LEU A 162 -6.17 1.20 4.80
C LEU A 162 -7.30 1.74 3.93
N ASN A 163 -7.17 2.99 3.50
CA ASN A 163 -8.10 3.67 2.60
C ASN A 163 -9.57 3.56 3.04
N VAL A 164 -9.80 3.86 4.33
CA VAL A 164 -11.12 3.77 4.94
C VAL A 164 -12.01 4.92 4.47
N GLU A 165 -13.11 4.56 3.82
CA GLU A 165 -14.12 5.55 3.43
C GLU A 165 -14.92 6.06 4.64
N VAL A 166 -14.92 7.37 4.82
CA VAL A 166 -15.68 8.05 5.87
C VAL A 166 -16.74 8.94 5.25
N THR A 167 -18.01 8.64 5.53
CA THR A 167 -19.13 9.52 5.16
C THR A 167 -19.16 10.74 6.07
N LEU A 168 -19.06 11.92 5.49
CA LEU A 168 -18.98 13.18 6.24
C LEU A 168 -20.33 13.65 6.75
N SER A 169 -20.35 14.22 7.96
CA SER A 169 -21.48 14.97 8.51
C SER A 169 -21.78 16.23 7.69
N THR A 170 -22.94 16.83 7.86
CA THR A 170 -23.32 18.06 7.15
C THR A 170 -22.30 19.19 7.35
N SER A 171 -21.80 19.38 8.58
CA SER A 171 -20.79 20.39 8.91
C SER A 171 -19.45 20.09 8.24
N ALA A 172 -18.98 18.84 8.26
CA ALA A 172 -17.73 18.43 7.63
C ALA A 172 -17.79 18.52 6.08
N ARG A 173 -18.96 18.23 5.49
CA ARG A 173 -19.19 18.42 4.03
C ARG A 173 -19.03 19.89 3.62
N ALA A 174 -19.48 20.82 4.45
CA ALA A 174 -19.35 22.24 4.16
C ALA A 174 -17.86 22.71 4.09
N ILE A 175 -16.96 22.01 4.80
CA ILE A 175 -15.52 22.30 4.79
C ILE A 175 -14.87 21.78 3.49
N VAL A 176 -15.14 20.52 3.12
CA VAL A 176 -14.42 19.84 2.01
C VAL A 176 -15.16 19.93 0.68
N GLY A 177 -16.47 20.20 0.68
CA GLY A 177 -17.31 20.19 -0.53
C GLY A 177 -17.58 18.79 -1.11
N LYS A 178 -17.37 17.72 -0.31
CA LYS A 178 -17.58 16.31 -0.71
C LYS A 178 -18.45 15.58 0.30
N SER A 179 -19.08 14.49 -0.10
CA SER A 179 -19.90 13.64 0.76
C SER A 179 -19.09 12.64 1.59
N HIS A 180 -17.90 12.28 1.13
CA HIS A 180 -17.01 11.32 1.77
C HIS A 180 -15.55 11.69 1.53
N VAL A 181 -14.69 11.20 2.41
CA VAL A 181 -13.22 11.24 2.30
C VAL A 181 -12.66 9.86 2.63
N TYR A 182 -11.40 9.64 2.27
CA TYR A 182 -10.69 8.41 2.61
C TYR A 182 -9.60 8.74 3.63
N ILE A 183 -9.47 7.91 4.67
CA ILE A 183 -8.36 7.94 5.61
C ILE A 183 -7.31 6.95 5.11
N ASP A 184 -6.06 7.40 4.94
CA ASP A 184 -4.99 6.55 4.40
C ASP A 184 -4.72 5.34 5.32
N LEU A 185 -4.51 5.57 6.64
CA LEU A 185 -4.44 4.52 7.65
C LEU A 185 -5.32 4.89 8.86
N LEU A 186 -6.24 4.03 9.21
CA LEU A 186 -7.06 4.15 10.42
C LEU A 186 -6.58 3.12 11.45
N LEU A 187 -6.05 3.59 12.58
CA LEU A 187 -5.66 2.76 13.70
C LEU A 187 -6.75 2.81 14.77
N SER A 188 -7.12 1.65 15.29
CA SER A 188 -8.10 1.53 16.37
C SER A 188 -7.45 0.94 17.63
N SER A 189 -7.83 1.46 18.81
CA SER A 189 -7.47 0.81 20.07
C SER A 189 -8.11 -0.59 20.17
N PRO A 190 -7.55 -1.52 20.96
CA PRO A 190 -8.08 -2.88 21.07
C PRO A 190 -9.56 -2.95 21.50
N ASP A 191 -10.04 -1.96 22.25
CA ASP A 191 -11.44 -1.84 22.68
C ASP A 191 -12.32 -1.06 21.67
N GLY A 192 -11.74 -0.59 20.58
CA GLY A 192 -12.43 0.17 19.53
C GLY A 192 -12.89 1.57 19.92
N ARG A 193 -12.54 2.05 21.14
CA ARG A 193 -13.04 3.33 21.65
C ARG A 193 -12.26 4.53 21.15
N ARG A 194 -11.01 4.34 20.76
CA ARG A 194 -10.12 5.39 20.24
C ARG A 194 -9.66 5.05 18.86
N GLN A 195 -9.65 6.04 18.02
CA GLN A 195 -9.21 5.91 16.63
C GLN A 195 -8.28 7.05 16.26
N VAL A 196 -7.21 6.72 15.55
CA VAL A 196 -6.25 7.69 15.01
C VAL A 196 -6.26 7.55 13.50
N ALA A 197 -6.60 8.64 12.82
CA ALA A 197 -6.48 8.76 11.38
C ALA A 197 -5.07 9.24 11.04
N ILE A 198 -4.30 8.45 10.33
CA ILE A 198 -2.98 8.84 9.82
C ILE A 198 -3.12 9.15 8.34
N GLU A 199 -2.73 10.35 7.96
CA GLU A 199 -2.67 10.84 6.58
C GLU A 199 -1.22 10.79 6.09
N CYS A 200 -0.97 10.05 5.03
CA CYS A 200 0.35 9.83 4.45
C CYS A 200 0.68 10.90 3.42
N GLN A 201 1.48 11.88 3.78
CA GLN A 201 1.92 12.92 2.87
C GLN A 201 3.18 12.50 2.11
N GLY A 202 2.98 11.87 0.95
CA GLY A 202 4.05 11.50 0.03
C GLY A 202 4.60 12.73 -0.73
N LYS A 203 5.81 12.59 -1.30
CA LYS A 203 6.44 13.63 -2.12
C LYS A 203 5.58 14.04 -3.34
N ALA A 204 4.71 13.18 -3.82
CA ALA A 204 3.86 13.43 -4.99
C ALA A 204 2.62 14.30 -4.70
N SER A 205 2.35 14.66 -3.45
CA SER A 205 1.14 15.43 -3.07
C SER A 205 1.29 16.95 -3.21
N HIS A 206 2.48 17.47 -3.49
CA HIS A 206 2.75 18.92 -3.51
C HIS A 206 2.72 19.57 -4.91
N GLY A 207 2.37 18.83 -5.96
CA GLY A 207 2.55 19.27 -7.36
C GLY A 207 1.57 20.33 -7.89
N ARG A 208 0.52 20.71 -7.16
CA ARG A 208 -0.40 21.78 -7.59
C ARG A 208 -0.65 22.78 -6.48
N ALA A 209 -0.57 24.07 -6.81
CA ALA A 209 -1.08 25.14 -5.94
C ALA A 209 -2.56 24.87 -5.64
N GLY A 210 -2.89 24.50 -4.41
CA GLY A 210 -4.24 24.13 -3.97
C GLY A 210 -4.37 22.73 -3.36
N ASP A 211 -3.43 21.80 -3.59
CA ASP A 211 -3.51 20.46 -2.99
C ASP A 211 -3.27 20.54 -1.48
N GLY A 212 -2.35 21.38 -1.01
CA GLY A 212 -2.15 21.62 0.43
C GLY A 212 -3.36 22.21 1.16
N LEU A 213 -4.16 23.07 0.48
CA LEU A 213 -5.42 23.56 1.04
C LEU A 213 -6.47 22.45 1.15
N ARG A 214 -6.57 21.59 0.14
CA ARG A 214 -7.48 20.44 0.14
C ARG A 214 -7.12 19.43 1.21
N ASP A 215 -5.83 19.20 1.46
CA ASP A 215 -5.36 18.33 2.52
C ASP A 215 -5.68 18.92 3.90
N ALA A 216 -5.49 20.22 4.10
CA ALA A 216 -5.87 20.93 5.32
C ALA A 216 -7.39 20.87 5.58
N ASP A 217 -8.20 21.08 4.54
CA ASP A 217 -9.67 20.98 4.64
C ASP A 217 -10.10 19.56 5.01
N ARG A 218 -9.46 18.52 4.43
CA ARG A 218 -9.73 17.12 4.76
C ARG A 218 -9.40 16.80 6.21
N MET A 219 -8.23 17.21 6.68
CA MET A 219 -7.84 17.06 8.09
C MET A 219 -8.82 17.75 9.03
N THR A 220 -9.20 19.00 8.71
CA THR A 220 -10.17 19.78 9.50
C THR A 220 -11.53 19.07 9.57
N ALA A 221 -12.00 18.52 8.46
CA ALA A 221 -13.26 17.79 8.41
C ALA A 221 -13.23 16.51 9.25
N LEU A 222 -12.14 15.74 9.21
CA LEU A 222 -11.96 14.55 10.05
C LEU A 222 -11.90 14.92 11.53
N GLN A 223 -11.18 15.99 11.90
CA GLN A 223 -11.15 16.50 13.27
C GLN A 223 -12.53 16.96 13.75
N ALA A 224 -13.30 17.65 12.90
CA ALA A 224 -14.67 18.05 13.20
C ALA A 224 -15.62 16.85 13.39
N MET A 225 -15.26 15.68 12.90
CA MET A 225 -15.96 14.41 13.11
C MET A 225 -15.47 13.64 14.35
N GLY A 226 -14.47 14.16 15.06
CA GLY A 226 -13.95 13.59 16.29
C GLY A 226 -12.79 12.62 16.12
N TYR A 227 -12.18 12.53 14.93
CA TYR A 227 -10.95 11.75 14.74
C TYR A 227 -9.74 12.51 15.30
N ASP A 228 -8.87 11.79 16.00
CA ASP A 228 -7.51 12.24 16.21
C ASP A 228 -6.75 12.08 14.88
N VAL A 229 -6.28 13.19 14.29
CA VAL A 229 -5.62 13.17 12.97
C VAL A 229 -4.14 13.44 13.12
N LEU A 230 -3.31 12.58 12.51
CA LEU A 230 -1.86 12.70 12.49
C LEU A 230 -1.37 12.70 11.03
N LEU A 231 -0.57 13.69 10.68
CA LEU A 231 0.11 13.74 9.39
C LEU A 231 1.44 13.01 9.49
N LEU A 232 1.67 12.08 8.57
CA LEU A 232 2.91 11.31 8.46
C LEU A 232 3.61 11.66 7.15
N THR A 233 4.87 12.07 7.23
CA THR A 233 5.69 12.43 6.08
C THR A 233 6.83 11.44 5.90
N HIS A 234 7.32 11.28 4.67
CA HIS A 234 8.48 10.45 4.38
C HIS A 234 9.71 10.85 5.21
N ARG A 235 9.92 12.16 5.48
CA ARG A 235 11.01 12.64 6.34
C ARG A 235 10.90 12.12 7.77
N GLN A 236 9.69 11.96 8.28
CA GLN A 236 9.46 11.45 9.65
C GLN A 236 9.67 9.94 9.74
N ILE A 237 9.30 9.19 8.70
CA ILE A 237 9.55 7.75 8.64
C ILE A 237 11.04 7.46 8.47
N SER A 238 11.74 8.21 7.59
CA SER A 238 13.16 7.97 7.29
C SER A 238 14.12 8.31 8.44
N ASP A 239 13.68 9.02 9.48
CA ASP A 239 14.45 9.42 10.66
C ASP A 239 13.93 8.65 11.88
N GLU A 240 14.80 7.84 12.49
CA GLU A 240 14.45 6.96 13.60
C GLU A 240 13.89 7.70 14.82
N ASP A 241 14.50 8.82 15.20
CA ASP A 241 14.07 9.58 16.38
C ASP A 241 12.72 10.28 16.13
N ARG A 242 12.51 10.78 14.92
CA ARG A 242 11.21 11.37 14.52
C ARG A 242 10.12 10.32 14.48
N PHE A 243 10.40 9.17 13.89
CA PHE A 243 9.42 8.09 13.83
C PHE A 243 9.08 7.60 15.24
N ARG A 244 10.08 7.43 16.12
CA ARG A 244 9.86 7.09 17.54
C ARG A 244 8.97 8.12 18.26
N ALA A 245 9.13 9.41 17.96
CA ALA A 245 8.27 10.46 18.52
C ALA A 245 6.82 10.34 18.00
N ILE A 246 6.63 10.00 16.71
CA ILE A 246 5.32 9.71 16.12
C ILE A 246 4.66 8.51 16.81
N VAL A 247 5.40 7.40 16.97
CA VAL A 247 4.88 6.21 17.64
C VAL A 247 4.43 6.52 19.08
N LYS A 248 5.22 7.31 19.83
CA LYS A 248 4.82 7.78 21.16
C LYS A 248 3.55 8.64 21.15
N ALA A 249 3.36 9.45 20.10
CA ALA A 249 2.12 10.22 19.94
C ALA A 249 0.94 9.31 19.64
N VAL A 250 1.06 8.35 18.75
CA VAL A 250 0.05 7.35 18.42
C VAL A 250 -0.33 6.54 19.66
N CYS A 251 0.65 6.06 20.44
CA CYS A 251 0.39 5.36 21.71
C CYS A 251 -0.47 6.20 22.66
N ARG A 252 -0.16 7.50 22.83
CA ARG A 252 -0.96 8.40 23.69
C ARG A 252 -2.38 8.59 23.20
N MET A 253 -2.56 8.75 21.86
CA MET A 253 -3.88 8.91 21.26
C MET A 253 -4.74 7.65 21.43
N LEU A 254 -4.12 6.47 21.30
CA LEU A 254 -4.80 5.17 21.43
C LEU A 254 -4.91 4.68 22.89
N ASP A 255 -4.36 5.42 23.87
CA ASP A 255 -4.25 5.00 25.28
C ASP A 255 -3.49 3.68 25.42
N ALA A 256 -2.44 3.51 24.62
CA ALA A 256 -1.59 2.34 24.59
C ALA A 256 -0.24 2.63 25.25
N GLU A 257 0.35 1.60 25.86
CA GLU A 257 1.67 1.73 26.47
C GLU A 257 2.77 1.71 25.39
N TYR A 258 3.66 2.71 25.43
CA TYR A 258 4.85 2.72 24.61
C TYR A 258 5.95 1.86 25.25
N ARG A 259 6.61 1.02 24.44
CA ARG A 259 7.77 0.23 24.83
C ARG A 259 8.92 0.45 23.84
N ASP A 260 10.11 0.73 24.33
CA ASP A 260 11.29 0.80 23.46
C ASP A 260 11.59 -0.57 22.80
N LYS A 261 12.11 -0.53 21.59
CA LYS A 261 12.54 -1.72 20.86
C LYS A 261 13.84 -2.27 21.41
N SER A 262 13.94 -3.58 21.52
CA SER A 262 15.21 -4.28 21.76
C SER A 262 16.17 -4.12 20.56
N SER A 263 17.44 -4.43 20.77
CA SER A 263 18.45 -4.36 19.70
C SER A 263 18.11 -5.24 18.49
N ASP A 264 17.45 -6.40 18.70
CA ASP A 264 17.02 -7.28 17.63
C ASP A 264 15.84 -6.68 16.85
N GLU A 265 14.86 -6.11 17.54
CA GLU A 265 13.73 -5.41 16.96
C GLU A 265 14.17 -4.16 16.17
N GLN A 266 15.18 -3.42 16.65
CA GLN A 266 15.78 -2.28 15.93
C GLN A 266 16.48 -2.73 14.64
N ARG A 267 17.24 -3.85 14.70
CA ARG A 267 17.85 -4.42 13.48
C ARG A 267 16.80 -4.87 12.45
N ALA A 268 15.70 -5.46 12.91
CA ALA A 268 14.61 -5.82 12.04
C ALA A 268 13.92 -4.59 11.42
N GLU A 269 13.74 -3.52 12.20
CA GLU A 269 13.18 -2.25 11.71
C GLU A 269 14.05 -1.62 10.63
N ALA A 270 15.37 -1.65 10.79
CA ALA A 270 16.31 -1.12 9.80
C ALA A 270 16.22 -1.82 8.43
N LEU A 271 15.66 -3.02 8.36
CA LEU A 271 15.40 -3.71 7.09
C LEU A 271 14.10 -3.26 6.41
N LEU A 272 13.18 -2.64 7.15
CA LEU A 272 11.91 -2.12 6.62
C LEU A 272 12.07 -0.71 6.03
N ARG A 273 13.08 0.04 6.48
CA ARG A 273 13.44 1.40 6.04
C ARG A 273 14.36 1.34 4.82
#